data_332cd3a96969c620175245ee834bcd35
#
_entry.id   332cd3a96969c620175245ee834bcd35
#
_cell.length_a   1.000
_cell.length_b   1.000
_cell.length_c   1.000
_cell.angle_alpha   90.00
_cell.angle_beta   90.00
_cell.angle_gamma   90.00
#
_symmetry.space_group_name_H-M   'P 1'
#
loop_
_entity.id
_entity.type
_entity.pdbx_description
1 polymer ?
#
loop_
_entity_poly.entity_id
_entity_poly.type
_entity_poly.pdbx_seq_one_letter_code
_entity_poly.pdbx_strand_id
1 'polypeptide(L)'
;MDEAELAREVCLRQLAVRPRTRAELARALTRRGISAEVATVVLDRYDEVGMIDDAAFARAWVSSRHVGRGLARRALATELRQRGVDGDVAKSALGELDDETEAETARALAERKLRVTRGEPDAVFRRLVGMLARKGYSPGVAIRAVKEALAAQSAEAAEFAEQIDAEALSDIEVDP
;
A
#
# COMPACT_ATOMS: atom_id res chain seq x y z
N MET A 1 19.39 -5.05 37.94
CA MET A 1 18.96 -4.13 36.85
C MET A 1 17.66 -3.44 37.31
N ASP A 2 17.65 -2.13 37.32
CA ASP A 2 16.42 -1.44 37.68
C ASP A 2 15.39 -1.47 36.54
N GLU A 3 14.17 -1.10 36.86
CA GLU A 3 13.06 -1.18 35.91
C GLU A 3 13.27 -0.27 34.67
N ALA A 4 13.82 0.91 34.86
CA ALA A 4 14.10 1.84 33.76
C ALA A 4 15.22 1.31 32.85
N GLU A 5 16.25 0.69 33.40
CA GLU A 5 17.30 0.05 32.61
C GLU A 5 16.76 -1.11 31.78
N LEU A 6 15.91 -1.94 32.38
CA LEU A 6 15.27 -3.03 31.67
C LEU A 6 14.38 -2.50 30.54
N ALA A 7 13.62 -1.44 30.80
CA ALA A 7 12.76 -0.80 29.79
C ALA A 7 13.60 -0.30 28.60
N ARG A 8 14.69 0.39 28.86
CA ARG A 8 15.60 0.86 27.81
C ARG A 8 16.18 -0.30 26.99
N GLU A 9 16.62 -1.36 27.66
CA GLU A 9 17.16 -2.54 27.01
C GLU A 9 16.12 -3.18 26.05
N VAL A 10 14.88 -3.35 26.52
CA VAL A 10 13.79 -3.89 25.71
C VAL A 10 13.55 -3.04 24.46
N CYS A 11 13.45 -1.72 24.62
CA CYS A 11 13.24 -0.80 23.50
C CYS A 11 14.39 -0.85 22.50
N LEU A 12 15.62 -0.82 22.96
CA LEU A 12 16.80 -0.84 22.09
C LEU A 12 16.89 -2.14 21.29
N ARG A 13 16.58 -3.26 21.88
CA ARG A 13 16.53 -4.56 21.18
C ARG A 13 15.47 -4.56 20.08
N GLN A 14 14.28 -4.02 20.37
CA GLN A 14 13.20 -3.94 19.40
C GLN A 14 13.57 -3.01 18.22
N LEU A 15 14.12 -1.84 18.53
CA LEU A 15 14.51 -0.84 17.53
C LEU A 15 15.72 -1.29 16.69
N ALA A 16 16.58 -2.14 17.22
CA ALA A 16 17.71 -2.68 16.47
C ALA A 16 17.27 -3.60 15.33
N VAL A 17 16.11 -4.23 15.44
CA VAL A 17 15.58 -5.15 14.42
C VAL A 17 14.88 -4.39 13.29
N ARG A 18 14.02 -3.43 13.63
CA ARG A 18 13.30 -2.60 12.67
C ARG A 18 12.70 -1.36 13.34
N PRO A 19 12.26 -0.36 12.57
CA PRO A 19 11.49 0.75 13.13
C PRO A 19 10.24 0.25 13.86
N ARG A 20 9.89 0.88 14.96
CA ARG A 20 8.74 0.56 15.81
C ARG A 20 7.94 1.81 16.11
N THR A 21 6.63 1.66 16.24
CA THR A 21 5.80 2.74 16.76
C THR A 21 5.90 2.81 18.28
N ARG A 22 5.58 3.96 18.84
CA ARG A 22 5.50 4.12 20.30
C ARG A 22 4.57 3.05 20.92
N ALA A 23 3.41 2.81 20.32
CA ALA A 23 2.46 1.81 20.81
C ALA A 23 3.03 0.39 20.80
N GLU A 24 3.78 0.02 19.77
CA GLU A 24 4.45 -1.29 19.71
C GLU A 24 5.45 -1.47 20.84
N LEU A 25 6.24 -0.44 21.11
CA LEU A 25 7.22 -0.47 22.22
C LEU A 25 6.50 -0.49 23.56
N ALA A 26 5.43 0.28 23.74
CA ALA A 26 4.63 0.25 24.97
C ALA A 26 4.08 -1.15 25.25
N ARG A 27 3.59 -1.85 24.24
CA ARG A 27 3.11 -3.23 24.37
C ARG A 27 4.24 -4.18 24.76
N ALA A 28 5.43 -4.01 24.18
CA ALA A 28 6.60 -4.82 24.53
C ALA A 28 7.01 -4.62 25.99
N LEU A 29 6.98 -3.38 26.47
CA LEU A 29 7.27 -3.06 27.87
C LEU A 29 6.23 -3.65 28.82
N THR A 30 4.95 -3.56 28.47
CA THR A 30 3.87 -4.17 29.26
C THR A 30 4.06 -5.69 29.38
N ARG A 31 4.40 -6.36 28.28
CA ARG A 31 4.66 -7.80 28.30
C ARG A 31 5.82 -8.20 29.20
N ARG A 32 6.77 -7.30 29.42
CA ARG A 32 7.93 -7.53 30.31
C ARG A 32 7.65 -7.07 31.74
N GLY A 33 6.44 -6.65 32.05
CA GLY A 33 6.05 -6.26 33.40
C GLY A 33 6.52 -4.86 33.81
N ILE A 34 6.92 -4.02 32.87
CA ILE A 34 7.31 -2.64 33.15
C ILE A 34 6.08 -1.82 33.55
N SER A 35 6.18 -1.04 34.63
CA SER A 35 5.11 -0.15 35.05
C SER A 35 4.80 0.92 34.02
N ALA A 36 3.55 1.39 33.96
CA ALA A 36 3.11 2.41 33.03
C ALA A 36 3.90 3.72 33.23
N GLU A 37 4.21 4.07 34.47
CA GLU A 37 4.96 5.28 34.82
C GLU A 37 6.39 5.23 34.23
N VAL A 38 7.10 4.14 34.43
CA VAL A 38 8.46 3.96 33.91
C VAL A 38 8.42 3.89 32.37
N ALA A 39 7.47 3.17 31.80
CA ALA A 39 7.31 3.09 30.35
C ALA A 39 7.12 4.47 29.73
N THR A 40 6.24 5.30 30.32
CA THR A 40 5.99 6.66 29.81
C THR A 40 7.24 7.51 29.83
N VAL A 41 8.02 7.50 30.92
CA VAL A 41 9.26 8.26 31.03
C VAL A 41 10.27 7.85 29.96
N VAL A 42 10.47 6.55 29.76
CA VAL A 42 11.41 6.04 28.78
C VAL A 42 10.97 6.36 27.35
N LEU A 43 9.70 6.14 27.05
CA LEU A 43 9.16 6.41 25.71
C LEU A 43 9.15 7.89 25.37
N ASP A 44 8.82 8.76 26.34
CA ASP A 44 8.87 10.21 26.14
C ASP A 44 10.30 10.67 25.80
N ARG A 45 11.28 10.12 26.49
CA ARG A 45 12.68 10.44 26.21
C ARG A 45 13.07 10.02 24.78
N TYR A 46 12.62 8.84 24.34
CA TYR A 46 12.93 8.36 23.00
C TYR A 46 12.19 9.16 21.91
N ASP A 47 10.99 9.68 22.19
CA ASP A 47 10.33 10.64 21.31
C ASP A 47 11.14 11.93 21.21
N GLU A 48 11.58 12.48 22.34
CA GLU A 48 12.36 13.74 22.37
C GLU A 48 13.66 13.64 21.56
N VAL A 49 14.33 12.53 21.60
CA VAL A 49 15.62 12.34 20.88
C VAL A 49 15.46 11.76 19.48
N GLY A 50 14.23 11.54 19.03
CA GLY A 50 13.94 11.08 17.68
C GLY A 50 14.15 9.59 17.42
N MET A 51 14.37 8.77 18.46
CA MET A 51 14.48 7.31 18.32
C MET A 51 13.11 6.67 18.07
N ILE A 52 12.05 7.31 18.49
CA ILE A 52 10.66 7.02 18.16
C ILE A 52 10.14 8.21 17.38
N ASP A 53 9.55 7.96 16.21
CA ASP A 53 8.94 9.00 15.37
C ASP A 53 7.79 8.36 14.59
N ASP A 54 6.59 8.40 15.16
CA ASP A 54 5.41 7.78 14.58
C ASP A 54 5.00 8.44 13.27
N ALA A 55 5.24 9.74 13.11
CA ALA A 55 4.97 10.44 11.85
C ALA A 55 5.86 9.92 10.72
N ALA A 56 7.16 9.78 10.97
CA ALA A 56 8.10 9.22 10.01
C ALA A 56 7.79 7.74 9.72
N PHE A 57 7.44 6.96 10.75
CA PHE A 57 7.01 5.58 10.60
C PHE A 57 5.80 5.48 9.67
N ALA A 58 4.79 6.30 9.90
CA ALA A 58 3.56 6.30 9.11
C ALA A 58 3.84 6.67 7.63
N ARG A 59 4.65 7.70 7.37
CA ARG A 59 5.01 8.08 6.00
C ARG A 59 5.76 6.97 5.28
N ALA A 60 6.74 6.36 5.92
CA ALA A 60 7.51 5.26 5.36
C ALA A 60 6.62 4.04 5.09
N TRP A 61 5.70 3.74 6.01
CA TRP A 61 4.74 2.65 5.87
C TRP A 61 3.83 2.86 4.66
N VAL A 62 3.22 4.05 4.53
CA VAL A 62 2.34 4.40 3.41
C VAL A 62 3.08 4.26 2.08
N SER A 63 4.26 4.85 1.95
CA SER A 63 5.05 4.81 0.73
C SER A 63 5.43 3.36 0.36
N SER A 64 5.97 2.62 1.30
CA SER A 64 6.44 1.26 1.07
C SER A 64 5.30 0.30 0.70
N ARG A 65 4.18 0.37 1.41
CA ARG A 65 3.05 -0.55 1.20
C ARG A 65 2.24 -0.18 -0.03
N HIS A 66 2.12 1.10 -0.35
CA HIS A 66 1.46 1.52 -1.58
C HIS A 66 2.27 1.09 -2.82
N VAL A 67 3.56 1.38 -2.84
CA VAL A 67 4.44 1.00 -3.96
C VAL A 67 4.61 -0.53 -4.06
N GLY A 68 4.86 -1.20 -2.93
CA GLY A 68 5.16 -2.63 -2.92
C GLY A 68 3.94 -3.54 -3.11
N ARG A 69 2.79 -3.16 -2.55
CA ARG A 69 1.57 -3.99 -2.57
C ARG A 69 0.37 -3.33 -3.23
N GLY A 70 0.49 -2.08 -3.62
CA GLY A 70 -0.61 -1.34 -4.25
C GLY A 70 -1.79 -1.09 -3.33
N LEU A 71 -1.57 -1.00 -2.01
CA LEU A 71 -2.65 -0.77 -1.06
C LEU A 71 -3.15 0.66 -1.12
N ALA A 72 -4.47 0.83 -1.12
CA ALA A 72 -5.13 2.12 -1.07
C ALA A 72 -5.13 2.70 0.36
N ARG A 73 -5.43 3.99 0.48
CA ARG A 73 -5.46 4.71 1.76
C ARG A 73 -6.30 4.00 2.82
N ARG A 74 -7.46 3.46 2.44
CA ARG A 74 -8.36 2.79 3.39
C ARG A 74 -7.70 1.57 4.04
N ALA A 75 -7.03 0.73 3.25
CA ALA A 75 -6.30 -0.43 3.76
C ALA A 75 -5.09 0.00 4.59
N LEU A 76 -4.36 1.02 4.14
CA LEU A 76 -3.22 1.57 4.87
C LEU A 76 -3.64 2.18 6.21
N ALA A 77 -4.78 2.87 6.27
CA ALA A 77 -5.33 3.40 7.52
C ALA A 77 -5.59 2.27 8.53
N THR A 78 -6.12 1.15 8.08
CA THR A 78 -6.36 -0.02 8.93
C THR A 78 -5.04 -0.59 9.46
N GLU A 79 -4.03 -0.73 8.59
CA GLU A 79 -2.71 -1.22 8.99
C GLU A 79 -2.04 -0.31 10.03
N LEU A 80 -2.09 1.01 9.81
CA LEU A 80 -1.51 1.98 10.76
C LEU A 80 -2.23 1.94 12.10
N ARG A 81 -3.55 1.77 12.11
CA ARG A 81 -4.33 1.60 13.34
C ARG A 81 -3.90 0.34 14.09
N GLN A 82 -3.69 -0.76 13.38
CA GLN A 82 -3.20 -2.01 13.98
C GLN A 82 -1.82 -1.86 14.60
N ARG A 83 -0.99 -0.99 14.04
CA ARG A 83 0.33 -0.65 14.57
C ARG A 83 0.27 0.37 15.72
N GLY A 84 -0.93 0.88 16.00
CA GLY A 84 -1.14 1.81 17.11
C GLY A 84 -0.73 3.25 16.82
N VAL A 85 -0.65 3.64 15.55
CA VAL A 85 -0.41 5.02 15.15
C VAL A 85 -1.68 5.85 15.42
N ASP A 86 -1.51 7.03 16.04
CA ASP A 86 -2.61 7.95 16.30
C ASP A 86 -3.32 8.33 14.99
N GLY A 87 -4.64 8.46 15.05
CA GLY A 87 -5.47 8.76 13.89
C GLY A 87 -5.08 10.04 13.14
N ASP A 88 -4.70 11.10 13.85
CA ASP A 88 -4.26 12.36 13.22
C ASP A 88 -2.92 12.19 12.50
N VAL A 89 -1.99 11.46 13.10
CA VAL A 89 -0.69 11.15 12.51
C VAL A 89 -0.87 10.29 11.26
N ALA A 90 -1.72 9.27 11.33
CA ALA A 90 -2.05 8.41 10.20
C ALA A 90 -2.69 9.20 9.06
N LYS A 91 -3.66 10.06 9.38
CA LYS A 91 -4.35 10.91 8.41
C LYS A 91 -3.38 11.83 7.66
N SER A 92 -2.45 12.44 8.38
CA SER A 92 -1.42 13.30 7.78
C SER A 92 -0.54 12.52 6.79
N ALA A 93 -0.08 11.33 7.17
CA ALA A 93 0.72 10.48 6.29
C ALA A 93 -0.07 10.01 5.05
N LEU A 94 -1.34 9.64 5.23
CA LEU A 94 -2.21 9.21 4.14
C LEU A 94 -2.55 10.35 3.18
N GLY A 95 -2.54 11.60 3.66
CA GLY A 95 -2.79 12.78 2.83
C GLY A 95 -1.74 13.01 1.76
N GLU A 96 -0.55 12.43 1.88
CA GLU A 96 0.50 12.49 0.86
C GLU A 96 0.17 11.60 -0.37
N LEU A 97 -0.75 10.66 -0.21
CA LEU A 97 -1.24 9.80 -1.29
C LEU A 97 -2.55 10.39 -1.82
N ASP A 98 -2.48 11.13 -2.92
CA ASP A 98 -3.65 11.80 -3.48
C ASP A 98 -4.55 10.87 -4.31
N ASP A 99 -5.74 11.37 -4.67
CA ASP A 99 -6.74 10.62 -5.43
C ASP A 99 -6.23 10.21 -6.81
N GLU A 100 -5.46 11.06 -7.47
CA GLU A 100 -4.90 10.79 -8.79
C GLU A 100 -3.89 9.63 -8.73
N THR A 101 -2.96 9.68 -7.78
CA THR A 101 -1.98 8.60 -7.57
C THR A 101 -2.67 7.28 -7.24
N GLU A 102 -3.70 7.32 -6.40
CA GLU A 102 -4.47 6.14 -6.05
C GLU A 102 -5.19 5.55 -7.27
N ALA A 103 -5.81 6.40 -8.10
CA ALA A 103 -6.47 5.98 -9.33
C ALA A 103 -5.49 5.38 -10.35
N GLU A 104 -4.32 5.98 -10.51
CA GLU A 104 -3.27 5.47 -11.40
C GLU A 104 -2.77 4.10 -10.95
N THR A 105 -2.55 3.93 -9.67
CA THR A 105 -2.11 2.63 -9.10
C THR A 105 -3.19 1.57 -9.31
N ALA A 106 -4.45 1.90 -9.07
CA ALA A 106 -5.57 0.98 -9.29
C ALA A 106 -5.63 0.52 -10.75
N ARG A 107 -5.49 1.46 -11.69
CA ARG A 107 -5.50 1.15 -13.12
C ARG A 107 -4.33 0.26 -13.51
N ALA A 108 -3.13 0.56 -13.05
CA ALA A 108 -1.93 -0.24 -13.33
C ALA A 108 -2.07 -1.67 -12.80
N LEU A 109 -2.64 -1.84 -11.60
CA LEU A 109 -2.92 -3.15 -11.03
C LEU A 109 -3.97 -3.92 -11.85
N ALA A 110 -5.03 -3.23 -12.27
CA ALA A 110 -6.06 -3.83 -13.11
C ALA A 110 -5.49 -4.29 -14.45
N GLU A 111 -4.70 -3.45 -15.12
CA GLU A 111 -4.06 -3.78 -16.39
C GLU A 111 -3.15 -5.00 -16.27
N ARG A 112 -2.32 -5.04 -15.23
CA ARG A 112 -1.39 -6.16 -14.99
C ARG A 112 -2.15 -7.46 -14.73
N LYS A 113 -3.18 -7.41 -13.90
CA LYS A 113 -3.97 -8.59 -13.57
C LYS A 113 -4.81 -9.07 -14.74
N LEU A 114 -5.30 -8.15 -15.56
CA LEU A 114 -6.09 -8.45 -16.74
C LEU A 114 -5.30 -9.31 -17.74
N ARG A 115 -4.01 -9.03 -17.91
CA ARG A 115 -3.13 -9.79 -18.84
C ARG A 115 -3.05 -11.28 -18.51
N VAL A 116 -3.20 -11.65 -17.25
CA VAL A 116 -3.04 -13.04 -16.77
C VAL A 116 -4.36 -13.67 -16.34
N THR A 117 -5.48 -12.94 -16.42
CA THR A 117 -6.79 -13.45 -16.02
C THR A 117 -7.57 -13.91 -17.24
N ARG A 118 -8.06 -15.14 -17.20
CA ARG A 118 -8.88 -15.77 -18.26
C ARG A 118 -10.30 -16.00 -17.76
N GLY A 119 -11.24 -16.03 -18.66
CA GLY A 119 -12.64 -16.34 -18.37
C GLY A 119 -13.62 -15.42 -19.09
N GLU A 120 -14.89 -15.60 -18.77
CA GLU A 120 -15.97 -14.76 -19.30
C GLU A 120 -15.78 -13.29 -18.89
N PRO A 121 -16.08 -12.33 -19.78
CA PRO A 121 -15.85 -10.91 -19.50
C PRO A 121 -16.45 -10.41 -18.19
N ASP A 122 -17.69 -10.78 -17.90
CA ASP A 122 -18.36 -10.37 -16.65
C ASP A 122 -17.67 -10.94 -15.40
N ALA A 123 -17.22 -12.19 -15.47
CA ALA A 123 -16.50 -12.84 -14.36
C ALA A 123 -15.14 -12.20 -14.14
N VAL A 124 -14.43 -11.87 -15.22
CA VAL A 124 -13.14 -11.17 -15.16
C VAL A 124 -13.32 -9.79 -14.53
N PHE A 125 -14.31 -9.03 -14.99
CA PHE A 125 -14.64 -7.72 -14.44
C PHE A 125 -14.86 -7.78 -12.92
N ARG A 126 -15.74 -8.67 -12.46
CA ARG A 126 -16.04 -8.84 -11.03
C ARG A 126 -14.81 -9.27 -10.22
N ARG A 127 -13.99 -10.14 -10.78
CA ARG A 127 -12.77 -10.60 -10.11
C ARG A 127 -11.77 -9.45 -9.90
N LEU A 128 -11.56 -8.62 -10.90
CA LEU A 128 -10.65 -7.49 -10.82
C LEU A 128 -11.17 -6.40 -9.87
N VAL A 129 -12.46 -6.09 -9.94
CA VAL A 129 -13.08 -5.15 -8.99
C VAL A 129 -12.95 -5.67 -7.56
N GLY A 130 -13.20 -6.96 -7.34
CA GLY A 130 -13.04 -7.59 -6.03
C GLY A 130 -11.60 -7.54 -5.50
N MET A 131 -10.64 -7.76 -6.38
CA MET A 131 -9.21 -7.64 -6.03
C MET A 131 -8.88 -6.22 -5.53
N LEU A 132 -9.31 -5.19 -6.27
CA LEU A 132 -9.06 -3.80 -5.89
C LEU A 132 -9.80 -3.42 -4.60
N ALA A 133 -11.02 -3.92 -4.42
CA ALA A 133 -11.77 -3.71 -3.18
C ALA A 133 -11.03 -4.26 -1.96
N ARG A 134 -10.44 -5.47 -2.09
CA ARG A 134 -9.63 -6.08 -1.02
C ARG A 134 -8.35 -5.28 -0.72
N LYS A 135 -7.83 -4.55 -1.69
CA LYS A 135 -6.68 -3.65 -1.50
C LYS A 135 -7.07 -2.29 -0.93
N GLY A 136 -8.36 -2.06 -0.68
CA GLY A 136 -8.87 -0.87 -0.02
C GLY A 136 -9.40 0.21 -0.93
N TYR A 137 -9.45 -0.01 -2.24
CA TYR A 137 -10.00 0.97 -3.18
C TYR A 137 -11.53 1.05 -3.04
N SER A 138 -12.08 2.27 -3.17
CA SER A 138 -13.52 2.46 -3.16
C SER A 138 -14.17 1.79 -4.40
N PRO A 139 -15.47 1.43 -4.34
CA PRO A 139 -16.15 0.86 -5.49
C PRO A 139 -16.04 1.72 -6.75
N GLY A 140 -16.17 3.03 -6.63
CA GLY A 140 -16.05 3.96 -7.76
C GLY A 140 -14.69 3.92 -8.41
N VAL A 141 -13.62 3.97 -7.62
CA VAL A 141 -12.23 3.88 -8.12
C VAL A 141 -11.97 2.52 -8.74
N ALA A 142 -12.38 1.45 -8.08
CA ALA A 142 -12.17 0.08 -8.57
C ALA A 142 -12.86 -0.16 -9.90
N ILE A 143 -14.13 0.21 -10.02
CA ILE A 143 -14.92 0.05 -11.26
C ILE A 143 -14.31 0.85 -12.40
N ARG A 144 -13.96 2.10 -12.15
CA ARG A 144 -13.36 2.97 -13.17
C ARG A 144 -12.03 2.40 -13.64
N ALA A 145 -11.17 1.97 -12.72
CA ALA A 145 -9.87 1.40 -13.04
C ALA A 145 -9.99 0.17 -13.95
N VAL A 146 -10.92 -0.72 -13.64
CA VAL A 146 -11.13 -1.94 -14.44
C VAL A 146 -11.70 -1.59 -15.81
N LYS A 147 -12.65 -0.66 -15.89
CA LYS A 147 -13.21 -0.18 -17.18
C LYS A 147 -12.12 0.44 -18.08
N GLU A 148 -11.26 1.27 -17.50
CA GLU A 148 -10.15 1.89 -18.23
C GLU A 148 -9.13 0.84 -18.69
N ALA A 149 -8.83 -0.16 -17.88
CA ALA A 149 -7.94 -1.26 -18.25
C ALA A 149 -8.51 -2.09 -19.40
N LEU A 150 -9.80 -2.38 -19.38
CA LEU A 150 -10.47 -3.11 -20.46
C LEU A 150 -10.50 -2.29 -21.76
N ALA A 151 -10.75 -0.99 -21.67
CA ALA A 151 -10.72 -0.10 -22.83
C ALA A 151 -9.33 -0.02 -23.46
N ALA A 152 -8.28 0.07 -22.63
CA ALA A 152 -6.88 0.07 -23.11
C ALA A 152 -6.52 -1.24 -23.80
N GLN A 153 -6.94 -2.37 -23.27
CA GLN A 153 -6.72 -3.69 -23.87
C GLN A 153 -7.41 -3.80 -25.24
N SER A 154 -8.63 -3.31 -25.36
CA SER A 154 -9.37 -3.30 -26.62
C SER A 154 -8.72 -2.41 -27.66
N ALA A 155 -8.21 -1.24 -27.26
CA ALA A 155 -7.49 -0.32 -28.14
C ALA A 155 -6.19 -0.94 -28.66
N GLU A 156 -5.42 -1.58 -27.79
CA GLU A 156 -4.19 -2.30 -28.17
C GLU A 156 -4.49 -3.43 -29.17
N ALA A 157 -5.57 -4.18 -28.94
CA ALA A 157 -6.00 -5.24 -29.84
C ALA A 157 -6.40 -4.70 -31.21
N ALA A 158 -7.09 -3.57 -31.25
CA ALA A 158 -7.49 -2.91 -32.50
C ALA A 158 -6.26 -2.40 -33.28
N GLU A 159 -5.31 -1.76 -32.61
CA GLU A 159 -4.06 -1.32 -33.25
C GLU A 159 -3.26 -2.49 -33.83
N PHE A 160 -3.16 -3.59 -33.08
CA PHE A 160 -2.46 -4.79 -33.53
C PHE A 160 -3.12 -5.39 -34.79
N ALA A 161 -4.45 -5.43 -34.81
CA ALA A 161 -5.19 -5.91 -35.98
C ALA A 161 -4.95 -5.02 -37.22
N GLU A 162 -4.94 -3.70 -37.03
CA GLU A 162 -4.62 -2.75 -38.12
C GLU A 162 -3.22 -2.93 -38.67
N GLN A 163 -2.22 -3.16 -37.79
CA GLN A 163 -0.83 -3.43 -38.21
C GLN A 163 -0.71 -4.72 -39.02
N ILE A 164 -1.36 -5.78 -38.58
CA ILE A 164 -1.37 -7.06 -39.31
C ILE A 164 -1.99 -6.88 -40.70
N ASP A 165 -3.09 -6.17 -40.81
CA ASP A 165 -3.77 -5.90 -42.09
C ASP A 165 -2.88 -5.07 -43.01
N ALA A 166 -2.20 -4.05 -42.46
CA ALA A 166 -1.28 -3.20 -43.23
C ALA A 166 -0.07 -4.01 -43.75
N GLU A 167 0.51 -4.87 -42.93
CA GLU A 167 1.61 -5.75 -43.31
C GLU A 167 1.18 -6.76 -44.39
N ALA A 168 0.02 -7.37 -44.24
CA ALA A 168 -0.55 -8.30 -45.19
C ALA A 168 -0.81 -7.64 -46.56
N LEU A 169 -1.28 -6.39 -46.55
CA LEU A 169 -1.48 -5.60 -47.77
C LEU A 169 -0.13 -5.24 -48.46
N SER A 170 0.89 -4.94 -47.65
CA SER A 170 2.22 -4.63 -48.17
C SER A 170 2.86 -5.85 -48.84
N ASP A 171 2.68 -7.04 -48.30
CA ASP A 171 3.19 -8.29 -48.86
C ASP A 171 2.50 -8.66 -50.18
N ILE A 172 1.27 -8.25 -50.40
CA ILE A 172 0.50 -8.46 -51.66
C ILE A 172 0.99 -7.52 -52.75
N GLU A 173 1.47 -6.33 -52.43
CA GLU A 173 1.93 -5.34 -53.43
C GLU A 173 3.36 -5.60 -53.96
N VAL A 174 4.12 -6.54 -53.41
CA VAL A 174 5.51 -6.80 -53.75
C VAL A 174 5.70 -7.91 -54.76
N ASP A 175 4.64 -8.53 -55.27
CA ASP A 175 4.75 -9.56 -56.30
C ASP A 175 4.43 -8.95 -57.68
N PRO A 176 5.43 -8.66 -58.55
CA PRO A 176 5.23 -8.16 -59.89
C PRO A 176 4.82 -9.29 -60.86
#